data_e1bdc65ea8d57563dcb59ba04e15dad5
#
_entry.id   e1bdc65ea8d57563dcb59ba04e15dad5
#
_cell.length_a   1.000
_cell.length_b   1.000
_cell.length_c   1.000
_cell.angle_alpha   90.00
_cell.angle_beta   90.00
_cell.angle_gamma   90.00
#
_symmetry.space_group_name_H-M   'P 1'
#
loop_
_entity.id
_entity.type
_entity.pdbx_description
1 polymer ?
#
loop_
_entity_poly.entity_id
_entity_poly.type
_entity_poly.pdbx_seq_one_letter_code
_entity_poly.pdbx_strand_id
1 'polypeptide(L)'
;TQSKPIIKDEIDDKFETFLFLPENENTERYGEGGLRQKNIFKKSDTNKPLISIVTPNLNDDIESTILSVIEQNYQNIEFIIKDGGSDKKTLKILEHYNDSIDYWVSEKDNGIWDGMNKGLSLATGDYIVILGSADLLNKEAIKNILELIQKNPNAECLLGSCLKQRLMHGYRPNDIALHFNIFASHSGSFFLKKKAYKKIGFYDTQYVCSADYDLIYKMIVKYKMTGVCGPKNNIISIKPEGG
;
A
#
# COMPACT_ATOMS: atom_id res chain seq x y z
N THR A 1 -0.80 0.91 -30.61
CA THR A 1 -0.87 0.90 -29.13
C THR A 1 -1.56 -0.37 -28.70
N GLN A 2 -0.80 -1.36 -28.23
CA GLN A 2 -1.38 -2.55 -27.60
C GLN A 2 -2.05 -2.12 -26.31
N SER A 3 -3.35 -2.34 -26.17
CA SER A 3 -4.07 -2.11 -24.93
C SER A 3 -3.46 -3.01 -23.85
N LYS A 4 -2.90 -2.39 -22.83
CA LYS A 4 -2.33 -3.09 -21.66
C LYS A 4 -3.44 -3.91 -20.98
N PRO A 5 -3.18 -5.14 -20.54
CA PRO A 5 -4.22 -6.02 -20.00
C PRO A 5 -4.85 -5.46 -18.72
N ILE A 6 -6.17 -5.53 -18.66
CA ILE A 6 -6.97 -5.18 -17.48
C ILE A 6 -7.35 -6.50 -16.80
N ILE A 7 -7.05 -6.62 -15.52
CA ILE A 7 -7.56 -7.72 -14.70
C ILE A 7 -8.95 -7.32 -14.21
N LYS A 8 -10.00 -7.82 -14.85
CA LYS A 8 -11.36 -7.69 -14.33
C LYS A 8 -11.61 -8.82 -13.33
N ASP A 9 -11.81 -8.43 -12.09
CA ASP A 9 -12.28 -9.33 -11.07
C ASP A 9 -13.83 -9.35 -11.09
N GLU A 10 -14.44 -10.53 -11.04
CA GLU A 10 -15.90 -10.74 -11.18
C GLU A 10 -16.76 -10.18 -10.02
N ILE A 11 -16.17 -9.46 -9.05
CA ILE A 11 -16.87 -8.98 -7.86
C ILE A 11 -16.60 -7.49 -7.64
N ASP A 12 -17.64 -6.70 -7.89
CA ASP A 12 -17.84 -5.26 -7.62
C ASP A 12 -17.05 -4.27 -8.50
N ASP A 13 -17.81 -3.49 -9.28
CA ASP A 13 -17.36 -2.49 -10.27
C ASP A 13 -16.58 -1.28 -9.70
N LYS A 14 -16.35 -1.25 -8.39
CA LYS A 14 -15.77 -0.08 -7.72
C LYS A 14 -14.27 -0.14 -7.50
N PHE A 15 -13.67 -1.33 -7.55
CA PHE A 15 -12.24 -1.51 -7.36
C PHE A 15 -11.63 -2.22 -8.55
N GLU A 16 -11.34 -1.44 -9.60
CA GLU A 16 -10.63 -1.95 -10.77
C GLU A 16 -9.15 -2.15 -10.47
N THR A 17 -8.58 -3.21 -11.01
CA THR A 17 -7.15 -3.51 -10.90
C THR A 17 -6.50 -3.52 -12.27
N PHE A 18 -5.38 -2.81 -12.40
CA PHE A 18 -4.61 -2.70 -13.62
C PHE A 18 -3.20 -3.26 -13.43
N LEU A 19 -2.64 -3.90 -14.44
CA LEU A 19 -1.20 -4.25 -14.44
C LEU A 19 -0.31 -3.04 -14.72
N PHE A 20 -0.83 -2.10 -15.48
CA PHE A 20 -0.18 -0.85 -15.82
C PHE A 20 -1.19 0.28 -15.68
N LEU A 21 -0.76 1.42 -15.17
CA LEU A 21 -1.66 2.56 -15.04
C LEU A 21 -2.14 3.00 -16.44
N PRO A 22 -3.46 3.11 -16.67
CA PRO A 22 -3.97 3.60 -17.94
C PRO A 22 -3.43 5.00 -18.28
N GLU A 23 -3.15 5.24 -19.55
CA GLU A 23 -2.79 6.58 -20.01
C GLU A 23 -3.99 7.52 -19.91
N ASN A 24 -3.73 8.73 -19.48
CA ASN A 24 -4.71 9.80 -19.44
C ASN A 24 -4.23 10.94 -20.35
N GLU A 25 -4.98 11.26 -21.37
CA GLU A 25 -4.64 12.31 -22.35
C GLU A 25 -4.41 13.70 -21.71
N ASN A 26 -4.98 13.93 -20.53
CA ASN A 26 -4.83 15.18 -19.79
C ASN A 26 -3.67 15.20 -18.78
N THR A 27 -2.90 14.12 -18.69
CA THR A 27 -1.81 14.00 -17.72
C THR A 27 -0.53 13.55 -18.40
N GLU A 28 0.51 14.37 -18.29
CA GLU A 28 1.83 14.04 -18.79
C GLU A 28 2.45 12.96 -17.90
N ARG A 29 2.97 11.88 -18.53
CA ARG A 29 3.73 10.83 -17.87
C ARG A 29 5.21 11.14 -17.97
N TYR A 30 5.87 11.34 -16.83
CA TYR A 30 7.29 11.69 -16.73
C TYR A 30 8.21 10.47 -16.79
N GLY A 31 7.70 9.29 -16.43
CA GLY A 31 8.42 8.03 -16.50
C GLY A 31 7.59 6.84 -16.04
N GLU A 32 8.03 5.66 -16.44
CA GLU A 32 7.38 4.39 -16.10
C GLU A 32 8.42 3.27 -16.21
N GLY A 33 8.40 2.30 -15.27
CA GLY A 33 9.38 1.23 -15.29
C GLY A 33 9.03 0.07 -14.34
N GLY A 34 10.04 -0.74 -14.06
CA GLY A 34 9.96 -1.89 -13.18
C GLY A 34 9.87 -3.23 -13.92
N LEU A 35 9.82 -4.32 -13.14
CA LEU A 35 9.82 -5.70 -13.65
C LEU A 35 8.64 -6.01 -14.57
N ARG A 36 7.47 -5.39 -14.33
CA ARG A 36 6.29 -5.58 -15.18
C ARG A 36 6.53 -5.12 -16.62
N GLN A 37 7.34 -4.09 -16.86
CA GLN A 37 7.70 -3.66 -18.21
C GLN A 37 8.57 -4.71 -18.94
N LYS A 38 9.20 -5.61 -18.18
CA LYS A 38 9.96 -6.77 -18.69
C LYS A 38 9.11 -8.04 -18.77
N ASN A 39 7.78 -7.93 -18.61
CA ASN A 39 6.84 -9.06 -18.55
C ASN A 39 7.11 -10.03 -17.39
N ILE A 40 7.68 -9.54 -16.29
CA ILE A 40 7.90 -10.30 -15.06
C ILE A 40 6.79 -9.94 -14.07
N PHE A 41 5.97 -10.92 -13.70
CA PHE A 41 4.81 -10.74 -12.82
C PHE A 41 4.88 -11.72 -11.66
N LYS A 42 4.73 -11.23 -10.45
CA LYS A 42 4.57 -12.05 -9.25
C LYS A 42 3.12 -12.53 -9.14
N LYS A 43 2.94 -13.70 -8.55
CA LYS A 43 1.61 -14.32 -8.40
C LYS A 43 1.44 -14.85 -7.00
N SER A 44 0.21 -14.84 -6.51
CA SER A 44 -0.16 -15.53 -5.29
C SER A 44 -0.03 -17.04 -5.44
N ASP A 45 0.39 -17.69 -4.37
CA ASP A 45 0.41 -19.14 -4.21
C ASP A 45 -0.28 -19.48 -2.88
N THR A 46 -0.91 -20.64 -2.79
CA THR A 46 -1.64 -21.11 -1.60
C THR A 46 -0.82 -21.05 -0.32
N ASN A 47 0.49 -21.27 -0.41
CA ASN A 47 1.42 -21.25 0.73
C ASN A 47 2.29 -19.99 0.80
N LYS A 48 2.22 -19.11 -0.21
CA LYS A 48 3.02 -17.90 -0.32
C LYS A 48 2.15 -16.75 -0.80
N PRO A 49 1.36 -16.12 0.09
CA PRO A 49 0.51 -15.00 -0.29
C PRO A 49 1.33 -13.88 -0.92
N LEU A 50 0.81 -13.27 -1.96
CA LEU A 50 1.42 -12.08 -2.55
C LEU A 50 1.08 -10.86 -1.69
N ILE A 51 2.10 -10.14 -1.26
CA ILE A 51 1.97 -8.91 -0.47
C ILE A 51 2.28 -7.71 -1.38
N SER A 52 1.29 -6.89 -1.67
CA SER A 52 1.51 -5.63 -2.39
C SER A 52 1.86 -4.52 -1.41
N ILE A 53 3.02 -3.90 -1.61
CA ILE A 53 3.43 -2.68 -0.94
C ILE A 53 3.28 -1.55 -1.93
N VAL A 54 2.40 -0.61 -1.61
CA VAL A 54 2.11 0.56 -2.46
C VAL A 54 2.69 1.79 -1.80
N THR A 55 3.60 2.48 -2.49
CA THR A 55 4.22 3.71 -2.02
C THR A 55 3.80 4.89 -2.90
N PRO A 56 2.91 5.76 -2.41
CA PRO A 56 2.73 7.08 -3.00
C PRO A 56 3.95 7.95 -2.67
N ASN A 57 4.47 8.67 -3.67
CA ASN A 57 5.62 9.55 -3.51
C ASN A 57 5.41 10.90 -4.17
N LEU A 58 5.95 11.95 -3.55
CA LEU A 58 6.11 13.27 -4.16
C LEU A 58 7.29 14.01 -3.51
N ASN A 59 8.47 13.97 -4.16
CA ASN A 59 9.69 14.67 -3.73
C ASN A 59 10.21 14.31 -2.33
N ASP A 60 9.85 13.16 -1.79
CA ASP A 60 10.32 12.64 -0.50
C ASP A 60 11.55 11.73 -0.64
N ASP A 61 12.09 11.28 0.49
CA ASP A 61 13.19 10.29 0.55
C ASP A 61 12.68 8.89 0.19
N ILE A 62 12.47 8.68 -1.11
CA ILE A 62 12.00 7.40 -1.64
C ILE A 62 13.07 6.30 -1.56
N GLU A 63 14.36 6.66 -1.57
CA GLU A 63 15.44 5.68 -1.62
C GLU A 63 15.50 4.84 -0.35
N SER A 64 15.38 5.46 0.83
CA SER A 64 15.35 4.74 2.10
C SER A 64 14.15 3.79 2.20
N THR A 65 13.00 4.20 1.67
CA THR A 65 11.80 3.35 1.60
C THR A 65 12.05 2.15 0.68
N ILE A 66 12.61 2.36 -0.52
CA ILE A 66 12.94 1.28 -1.46
C ILE A 66 13.86 0.26 -0.79
N LEU A 67 14.95 0.72 -0.16
CA LEU A 67 15.91 -0.15 0.51
C LEU A 67 15.22 -0.99 1.61
N SER A 68 14.35 -0.40 2.41
CA SER A 68 13.64 -1.10 3.47
C SER A 68 12.71 -2.21 2.97
N VAL A 69 12.19 -2.07 1.74
CA VAL A 69 11.32 -3.07 1.10
C VAL A 69 12.13 -4.19 0.46
N ILE A 70 13.18 -3.86 -0.30
CA ILE A 70 14.00 -4.87 -0.99
C ILE A 70 14.83 -5.74 -0.03
N GLU A 71 15.12 -5.24 1.17
CA GLU A 71 15.82 -5.97 2.24
C GLU A 71 14.93 -6.96 3.01
N GLN A 72 13.62 -7.01 2.75
CA GLN A 72 12.73 -7.97 3.39
C GLN A 72 13.06 -9.41 2.98
N ASN A 73 13.14 -10.29 3.97
CA ASN A 73 13.39 -11.72 3.72
C ASN A 73 12.13 -12.48 3.29
N TYR A 74 11.48 -12.00 2.22
CA TYR A 74 10.31 -12.64 1.61
C TYR A 74 10.25 -12.33 0.12
N GLN A 75 10.24 -13.37 -0.72
CA GLN A 75 10.36 -13.19 -2.17
C GLN A 75 9.06 -12.77 -2.86
N ASN A 76 7.89 -13.02 -2.25
CA ASN A 76 6.60 -12.77 -2.88
C ASN A 76 6.01 -11.42 -2.46
N ILE A 77 6.82 -10.37 -2.57
CA ILE A 77 6.42 -8.96 -2.40
C ILE A 77 6.26 -8.34 -3.77
N GLU A 78 5.13 -7.73 -4.02
CA GLU A 78 4.88 -6.86 -5.17
C GLU A 78 5.07 -5.41 -4.72
N PHE A 79 6.13 -4.77 -5.20
CA PHE A 79 6.45 -3.39 -4.83
C PHE A 79 6.04 -2.42 -5.93
N ILE A 80 5.13 -1.51 -5.59
CA ILE A 80 4.52 -0.55 -6.51
C ILE A 80 4.80 0.86 -6.01
N ILE A 81 5.34 1.72 -6.87
CA ILE A 81 5.55 3.13 -6.56
C ILE A 81 4.72 3.99 -7.51
N LYS A 82 3.80 4.78 -6.95
CA LYS A 82 3.07 5.82 -7.67
C LYS A 82 3.66 7.17 -7.31
N ASP A 83 4.45 7.70 -8.23
CA ASP A 83 5.07 9.00 -8.07
C ASP A 83 4.16 10.11 -8.64
N GLY A 84 3.98 11.19 -7.88
CA GLY A 84 3.09 12.32 -8.16
C GLY A 84 3.68 13.37 -9.11
N GLY A 85 4.72 13.03 -9.85
CA GLY A 85 5.42 13.95 -10.74
C GLY A 85 6.58 14.67 -10.05
N SER A 86 7.40 13.92 -9.33
CA SER A 86 8.59 14.40 -8.65
C SER A 86 9.67 14.92 -9.61
N ASP A 87 10.69 15.49 -9.05
CA ASP A 87 11.84 16.03 -9.78
C ASP A 87 12.71 14.95 -10.45
N LYS A 88 13.65 15.40 -11.30
CA LYS A 88 14.59 14.51 -12.02
C LYS A 88 15.48 13.69 -11.09
N LYS A 89 15.74 14.15 -9.85
CA LYS A 89 16.55 13.40 -8.89
C LYS A 89 15.78 12.15 -8.44
N THR A 90 14.53 12.29 -8.10
CA THR A 90 13.65 11.19 -7.74
C THR A 90 13.50 10.19 -8.89
N LEU A 91 13.28 10.66 -10.11
CA LEU A 91 13.17 9.78 -11.28
C LEU A 91 14.45 8.94 -11.50
N LYS A 92 15.64 9.52 -11.33
CA LYS A 92 16.90 8.78 -11.40
C LYS A 92 17.02 7.69 -10.32
N ILE A 93 16.49 7.92 -9.12
CA ILE A 93 16.45 6.89 -8.08
C ILE A 93 15.54 5.75 -8.52
N LEU A 94 14.33 6.05 -9.01
CA LEU A 94 13.40 5.02 -9.51
C LEU A 94 14.01 4.21 -10.67
N GLU A 95 14.69 4.87 -11.60
CA GLU A 95 15.42 4.23 -12.70
C GLU A 95 16.57 3.35 -12.18
N HIS A 96 17.31 3.79 -11.16
CA HIS A 96 18.40 3.03 -10.56
C HIS A 96 17.91 1.72 -9.94
N TYR A 97 16.76 1.76 -9.25
CA TYR A 97 16.16 0.56 -8.62
C TYR A 97 15.16 -0.16 -9.51
N ASN A 98 15.14 0.12 -10.81
CA ASN A 98 14.15 -0.39 -11.76
C ASN A 98 13.99 -1.92 -11.75
N ASP A 99 15.06 -2.65 -11.47
CA ASP A 99 15.08 -4.12 -11.44
C ASP A 99 14.67 -4.72 -10.08
N SER A 100 14.45 -3.88 -9.09
CA SER A 100 14.01 -4.25 -7.74
C SER A 100 12.57 -3.85 -7.45
N ILE A 101 11.96 -3.03 -8.31
CA ILE A 101 10.58 -2.56 -8.19
C ILE A 101 9.71 -3.31 -9.20
N ASP A 102 8.54 -3.80 -8.78
CA ASP A 102 7.65 -4.51 -9.69
C ASP A 102 7.02 -3.55 -10.71
N TYR A 103 6.60 -2.38 -10.27
CA TYR A 103 6.12 -1.33 -11.16
C TYR A 103 6.22 0.04 -10.52
N TRP A 104 6.73 1.01 -11.27
CA TRP A 104 6.67 2.41 -10.89
C TRP A 104 6.17 3.26 -12.06
N VAL A 105 5.43 4.31 -11.73
CA VAL A 105 4.94 5.27 -12.70
C VAL A 105 4.92 6.66 -12.09
N SER A 106 5.44 7.64 -12.83
CA SER A 106 5.48 9.04 -12.46
C SER A 106 4.59 9.85 -13.38
N GLU A 107 3.55 10.43 -12.81
CA GLU A 107 2.66 11.40 -13.44
C GLU A 107 1.97 12.23 -12.37
N LYS A 108 1.55 13.45 -12.71
CA LYS A 108 0.90 14.36 -11.77
C LYS A 108 -0.39 13.78 -11.19
N ASP A 109 -0.56 13.94 -9.88
CA ASP A 109 -1.75 13.56 -9.15
C ASP A 109 -2.62 14.76 -8.80
N ASN A 110 -3.92 14.52 -8.61
CA ASN A 110 -4.89 15.50 -8.09
C ASN A 110 -4.95 15.42 -6.54
N GLY A 111 -3.79 15.36 -5.90
CA GLY A 111 -3.63 15.25 -4.46
C GLY A 111 -3.30 13.84 -3.98
N ILE A 112 -2.98 13.71 -2.69
CA ILE A 112 -2.45 12.48 -2.09
C ILE A 112 -3.40 11.28 -2.25
N TRP A 113 -4.70 11.48 -2.11
CA TRP A 113 -5.69 10.40 -2.20
C TRP A 113 -5.84 9.88 -3.63
N ASP A 114 -5.69 10.75 -4.64
CA ASP A 114 -5.66 10.34 -6.03
C ASP A 114 -4.42 9.48 -6.32
N GLY A 115 -3.25 9.90 -5.86
CA GLY A 115 -2.01 9.12 -5.97
C GLY A 115 -2.12 7.77 -5.27
N MET A 116 -2.67 7.72 -4.04
CA MET A 116 -2.93 6.48 -3.32
C MET A 116 -3.90 5.57 -4.07
N ASN A 117 -5.00 6.09 -4.60
CA ASN A 117 -5.98 5.32 -5.35
C ASN A 117 -5.40 4.74 -6.64
N LYS A 118 -4.62 5.53 -7.39
CA LYS A 118 -3.89 5.05 -8.57
C LYS A 118 -2.92 3.92 -8.19
N GLY A 119 -2.16 4.09 -7.10
CA GLY A 119 -1.28 3.05 -6.58
C GLY A 119 -2.03 1.77 -6.16
N LEU A 120 -3.15 1.91 -5.45
CA LEU A 120 -4.01 0.80 -5.04
C LEU A 120 -4.60 0.05 -6.24
N SER A 121 -4.98 0.76 -7.30
CA SER A 121 -5.51 0.15 -8.53
C SER A 121 -4.49 -0.73 -9.25
N LEU A 122 -3.21 -0.60 -8.93
CA LEU A 122 -2.11 -1.38 -9.49
C LEU A 122 -1.77 -2.63 -8.67
N ALA A 123 -2.29 -2.72 -7.43
CA ALA A 123 -1.98 -3.80 -6.50
C ALA A 123 -2.71 -5.10 -6.86
N THR A 124 -1.94 -6.18 -7.11
CA THR A 124 -2.51 -7.49 -7.47
C THR A 124 -2.49 -8.49 -6.32
N GLY A 125 -1.77 -8.21 -5.23
CA GLY A 125 -1.54 -9.12 -4.12
C GLY A 125 -2.76 -9.43 -3.26
N ASP A 126 -2.66 -10.49 -2.48
CA ASP A 126 -3.71 -10.93 -1.54
C ASP A 126 -3.91 -9.95 -0.39
N TYR A 127 -2.83 -9.32 0.03
CA TYR A 127 -2.79 -8.30 1.06
C TYR A 127 -2.08 -7.06 0.52
N ILE A 128 -2.61 -5.90 0.87
CA ILE A 128 -2.10 -4.61 0.42
C ILE A 128 -1.79 -3.75 1.63
N VAL A 129 -0.64 -3.09 1.62
CA VAL A 129 -0.25 -2.06 2.58
C VAL A 129 0.16 -0.80 1.84
N ILE A 130 -0.22 0.37 2.38
CA ILE A 130 0.28 1.65 1.90
C ILE A 130 1.43 2.08 2.82
N LEU A 131 2.62 2.10 2.26
CA LEU A 131 3.84 2.59 2.92
C LEU A 131 4.16 3.96 2.33
N GLY A 132 4.04 5.01 3.13
CA GLY A 132 4.40 6.37 2.67
C GLY A 132 5.87 6.46 2.26
N SER A 133 6.19 7.34 1.33
CA SER A 133 7.59 7.73 1.10
C SER A 133 8.21 8.30 2.38
N ALA A 134 9.49 8.07 2.58
CA ALA A 134 10.24 8.28 3.82
C ALA A 134 9.83 7.39 5.02
N ASP A 135 8.74 6.62 4.95
CA ASP A 135 8.46 5.57 5.92
C ASP A 135 9.28 4.30 5.59
N LEU A 136 9.66 3.54 6.61
CA LEU A 136 10.47 2.33 6.47
C LEU A 136 9.71 1.11 6.96
N LEU A 137 9.88 -0.02 6.29
CA LEU A 137 9.54 -1.30 6.88
C LEU A 137 10.61 -1.77 7.85
N ASN A 138 10.20 -2.28 9.01
CA ASN A 138 11.12 -2.97 9.89
C ASN A 138 11.62 -4.26 9.21
N LYS A 139 12.86 -4.66 9.48
CA LYS A 139 13.50 -5.83 8.86
C LYS A 139 12.69 -7.12 8.96
N GLU A 140 11.94 -7.32 10.05
CA GLU A 140 11.10 -8.50 10.30
C GLU A 140 9.61 -8.24 9.97
N ALA A 141 9.29 -7.12 9.32
CA ALA A 141 7.90 -6.69 9.14
C ALA A 141 7.06 -7.73 8.41
N ILE A 142 7.50 -8.15 7.23
CA ILE A 142 6.73 -9.10 6.41
C ILE A 142 6.63 -10.46 7.09
N LYS A 143 7.70 -10.96 7.72
CA LYS A 143 7.67 -12.19 8.51
C LYS A 143 6.60 -12.11 9.60
N ASN A 144 6.58 -11.03 10.38
CA ASN A 144 5.59 -10.82 11.44
C ASN A 144 4.15 -10.79 10.91
N ILE A 145 3.94 -10.18 9.75
CA ILE A 145 2.62 -10.17 9.09
C ILE A 145 2.23 -11.56 8.59
N LEU A 146 3.15 -12.31 8.00
CA LEU A 146 2.88 -13.68 7.55
C LEU A 146 2.48 -14.61 8.71
N GLU A 147 3.12 -14.45 9.87
CA GLU A 147 2.70 -15.18 11.09
C GLU A 147 1.28 -14.80 11.54
N LEU A 148 0.92 -13.52 11.44
CA LEU A 148 -0.45 -13.08 11.74
C LEU A 148 -1.47 -13.62 10.75
N ILE A 149 -1.14 -13.67 9.46
CA ILE A 149 -1.96 -14.27 8.40
C ILE A 149 -2.25 -15.74 8.73
N GLN A 150 -1.19 -16.47 9.03
CA GLN A 150 -1.28 -17.91 9.33
C GLN A 150 -2.15 -18.19 10.57
N LYS A 151 -1.98 -17.39 11.63
CA LYS A 151 -2.76 -17.53 12.89
C LYS A 151 -4.20 -17.07 12.75
N ASN A 152 -4.50 -16.17 11.80
CA ASN A 152 -5.80 -15.52 11.66
C ASN A 152 -6.27 -15.50 10.19
N PRO A 153 -6.51 -16.67 9.57
CA PRO A 153 -6.82 -16.74 8.13
C PRO A 153 -8.11 -16.03 7.74
N ASN A 154 -9.04 -15.83 8.68
CA ASN A 154 -10.30 -15.14 8.45
C ASN A 154 -10.23 -13.62 8.67
N ALA A 155 -9.17 -13.10 9.29
CA ALA A 155 -9.04 -11.65 9.49
C ALA A 155 -8.97 -10.93 8.14
N GLU A 156 -9.73 -9.85 7.99
CA GLU A 156 -9.77 -9.04 6.77
C GLU A 156 -8.71 -7.95 6.82
N CYS A 157 -8.33 -7.49 8.02
CA CYS A 157 -7.21 -6.59 8.21
C CYS A 157 -6.26 -7.07 9.33
N LEU A 158 -4.99 -6.76 9.17
CA LEU A 158 -3.90 -7.11 10.07
C LEU A 158 -3.10 -5.86 10.41
N LEU A 159 -2.85 -5.67 11.70
CA LEU A 159 -2.14 -4.51 12.18
C LEU A 159 -0.91 -4.93 12.99
N GLY A 160 0.12 -4.12 12.89
CA GLY A 160 1.28 -4.20 13.78
C GLY A 160 1.58 -2.86 14.43
N SER A 161 2.68 -2.80 15.16
CA SER A 161 3.14 -1.55 15.77
C SER A 161 3.86 -0.67 14.75
N CYS A 162 3.72 0.65 14.90
CA CYS A 162 4.52 1.65 14.20
C CYS A 162 5.41 2.37 15.20
N LEU A 163 6.68 2.51 14.89
CA LEU A 163 7.62 3.33 15.66
C LEU A 163 7.70 4.72 15.01
N LYS A 164 7.16 5.71 15.72
CA LYS A 164 7.38 7.14 15.47
C LYS A 164 8.27 7.69 16.57
N GLN A 165 8.09 8.93 16.99
CA GLN A 165 8.68 9.46 18.24
C GLN A 165 8.35 8.58 19.45
N ARG A 166 7.26 7.84 19.40
CA ARG A 166 6.84 6.83 20.37
C ARG A 166 6.29 5.60 19.66
N LEU A 167 6.30 4.47 20.34
CA LEU A 167 5.68 3.24 19.83
C LEU A 167 4.15 3.39 19.81
N MET A 168 3.58 3.32 18.62
CA MET A 168 2.15 3.32 18.39
C MET A 168 1.68 1.88 18.18
N HIS A 169 0.65 1.47 18.93
CA HIS A 169 0.15 0.10 18.90
C HIS A 169 -1.33 0.04 19.29
N GLY A 170 -2.07 -0.85 18.66
CA GLY A 170 -3.43 -1.21 19.01
C GLY A 170 -4.43 -1.01 17.87
N TYR A 171 -5.55 -1.69 18.02
CA TYR A 171 -6.73 -1.61 17.18
C TYR A 171 -7.97 -1.60 18.05
N ARG A 172 -8.78 -0.55 17.99
CA ARG A 172 -9.93 -0.31 18.88
C ARG A 172 -11.18 -0.01 18.06
N PRO A 173 -11.73 -0.99 17.35
CA PRO A 173 -12.88 -0.77 16.46
C PRO A 173 -14.14 -0.29 17.22
N ASN A 174 -14.30 -0.65 18.48
CA ASN A 174 -15.45 -0.25 19.30
C ASN A 174 -15.42 1.25 19.67
N ASP A 175 -14.28 1.89 19.58
CA ASP A 175 -14.09 3.31 19.94
C ASP A 175 -14.32 4.27 18.76
N ILE A 176 -14.76 3.76 17.61
CA ILE A 176 -14.88 4.55 16.36
C ILE A 176 -15.75 5.81 16.50
N ALA A 177 -16.76 5.77 17.38
CA ALA A 177 -17.62 6.92 17.64
C ALA A 177 -17.06 7.90 18.69
N LEU A 178 -15.99 7.52 19.40
CA LEU A 178 -15.48 8.25 20.55
C LEU A 178 -14.08 8.84 20.34
N HIS A 179 -13.27 8.22 19.49
CA HIS A 179 -11.86 8.59 19.31
C HIS A 179 -11.38 8.51 17.87
N PHE A 180 -10.64 9.51 17.42
CA PHE A 180 -9.90 9.48 16.15
C PHE A 180 -8.81 8.39 16.10
N ASN A 181 -8.37 7.86 17.24
CA ASN A 181 -7.28 6.88 17.33
C ASN A 181 -7.80 5.43 17.39
N ILE A 182 -8.69 5.06 16.48
CA ILE A 182 -9.15 3.67 16.31
C ILE A 182 -7.96 2.77 15.95
N PHE A 183 -7.09 3.26 15.12
CA PHE A 183 -5.75 2.73 14.90
C PHE A 183 -4.75 3.55 15.71
N ALA A 184 -4.18 2.96 16.72
CA ALA A 184 -2.99 3.53 17.33
C ALA A 184 -1.73 3.25 16.50
N SER A 185 -1.89 2.87 15.24
CA SER A 185 -0.85 2.48 14.29
C SER A 185 -0.87 3.42 13.07
N HIS A 186 0.05 3.27 12.16
CA HIS A 186 0.21 4.06 10.94
C HIS A 186 -0.16 3.24 9.70
N SER A 187 -0.43 3.89 8.55
CA SER A 187 -0.76 3.22 7.28
C SER A 187 0.23 2.12 6.91
N GLY A 188 1.54 2.36 7.07
CA GLY A 188 2.59 1.38 6.82
C GLY A 188 2.58 0.15 7.74
N SER A 189 1.75 0.13 8.80
CA SER A 189 1.55 -1.03 9.67
C SER A 189 0.17 -1.66 9.55
N PHE A 190 -0.60 -1.29 8.53
CA PHE A 190 -1.96 -1.75 8.30
C PHE A 190 -2.07 -2.49 6.97
N PHE A 191 -2.25 -3.81 7.03
CA PHE A 191 -2.41 -4.70 5.88
C PHE A 191 -3.86 -5.09 5.72
N LEU A 192 -4.43 -4.79 4.57
CA LEU A 192 -5.81 -5.10 4.26
C LEU A 192 -5.87 -6.15 3.15
N LYS A 193 -6.75 -7.16 3.29
CA LYS A 193 -7.00 -8.10 2.20
C LYS A 193 -7.50 -7.36 0.96
N LYS A 194 -7.02 -7.73 -0.22
CA LYS A 194 -7.50 -7.16 -1.48
C LYS A 194 -9.02 -7.26 -1.62
N LYS A 195 -9.62 -8.39 -1.25
CA LYS A 195 -11.08 -8.57 -1.26
C LYS A 195 -11.83 -7.61 -0.31
N ALA A 196 -11.16 -7.09 0.72
CA ALA A 196 -11.75 -6.08 1.59
C ALA A 196 -11.76 -4.71 0.89
N TYR A 197 -10.68 -4.34 0.19
CA TYR A 197 -10.68 -3.15 -0.67
C TYR A 197 -11.79 -3.20 -1.73
N LYS A 198 -12.05 -4.37 -2.35
CA LYS A 198 -13.14 -4.53 -3.31
C LYS A 198 -14.51 -4.21 -2.72
N LYS A 199 -14.72 -4.46 -1.42
CA LYS A 199 -15.98 -4.11 -0.73
C LYS A 199 -16.03 -2.63 -0.32
N ILE A 200 -14.90 -2.07 0.15
CA ILE A 200 -14.84 -0.72 0.69
C ILE A 200 -14.76 0.31 -0.45
N GLY A 201 -14.07 -0.02 -1.52
CA GLY A 201 -13.69 0.88 -2.61
C GLY A 201 -12.38 1.62 -2.32
N PHE A 202 -12.14 2.65 -3.09
CA PHE A 202 -11.02 3.56 -2.98
C PHE A 202 -11.23 4.62 -1.89
N TYR A 203 -10.18 5.39 -1.59
CA TYR A 203 -10.29 6.61 -0.80
C TYR A 203 -11.19 7.62 -1.52
N ASP A 204 -12.09 8.24 -0.78
CA ASP A 204 -12.96 9.29 -1.34
C ASP A 204 -12.16 10.61 -1.45
N THR A 205 -11.86 11.00 -2.68
CA THR A 205 -11.05 12.20 -2.98
C THR A 205 -11.76 13.51 -2.67
N GLN A 206 -13.07 13.48 -2.34
CA GLN A 206 -13.77 14.67 -1.87
C GLN A 206 -13.32 15.11 -0.47
N TYR A 207 -12.79 14.19 0.33
CA TYR A 207 -12.23 14.51 1.64
C TYR A 207 -10.77 14.94 1.53
N VAL A 208 -10.50 16.22 1.78
CA VAL A 208 -9.14 16.76 1.70
C VAL A 208 -8.20 16.12 2.74
N CYS A 209 -8.68 15.91 3.99
CA CYS A 209 -7.86 15.47 5.11
C CYS A 209 -8.30 14.17 5.80
N SER A 210 -9.44 13.59 5.44
CA SER A 210 -10.09 12.53 6.25
C SER A 210 -10.55 11.32 5.43
N ALA A 211 -10.02 11.13 4.23
CA ALA A 211 -10.41 9.98 3.39
C ALA A 211 -9.94 8.65 4.00
N ASP A 212 -8.84 8.64 4.75
CA ASP A 212 -8.38 7.50 5.54
C ASP A 212 -9.38 7.15 6.65
N TYR A 213 -9.90 8.15 7.36
CA TYR A 213 -10.92 7.94 8.38
C TYR A 213 -12.23 7.42 7.77
N ASP A 214 -12.67 7.95 6.63
CA ASP A 214 -13.86 7.47 5.92
C ASP A 214 -13.71 5.99 5.52
N LEU A 215 -12.54 5.61 4.98
CA LEU A 215 -12.24 4.22 4.60
C LEU A 215 -12.32 3.30 5.83
N ILE A 216 -11.73 3.70 6.95
CA ILE A 216 -11.76 2.98 8.22
C ILE A 216 -13.18 2.89 8.77
N TYR A 217 -13.94 3.98 8.70
CA TYR A 217 -15.34 4.01 9.14
C TYR A 217 -16.19 3.04 8.31
N LYS A 218 -16.06 3.05 7.01
CA LYS A 218 -16.71 2.08 6.11
C LYS A 218 -16.35 0.65 6.49
N MET A 219 -15.06 0.38 6.70
CA MET A 219 -14.58 -0.94 7.09
C MET A 219 -15.21 -1.45 8.38
N ILE A 220 -15.23 -0.63 9.44
CA ILE A 220 -15.69 -1.06 10.77
C ILE A 220 -17.21 -1.00 10.88
N VAL A 221 -17.83 0.12 10.49
CA VAL A 221 -19.27 0.38 10.76
C VAL A 221 -20.13 -0.23 9.67
N LYS A 222 -19.81 0.05 8.41
CA LYS A 222 -20.65 -0.37 7.30
C LYS A 222 -20.47 -1.86 6.98
N TYR A 223 -19.23 -2.33 6.90
CA TYR A 223 -18.94 -3.69 6.48
C TYR A 223 -18.58 -4.66 7.61
N LYS A 224 -18.46 -4.15 8.86
CA LYS A 224 -18.17 -4.94 10.07
C LYS A 224 -16.99 -5.91 9.89
N MET A 225 -15.95 -5.43 9.26
CA MET A 225 -14.78 -6.25 8.94
C MET A 225 -13.99 -6.64 10.19
N THR A 226 -13.46 -7.85 10.16
CA THR A 226 -12.64 -8.37 11.25
C THR A 226 -11.20 -7.93 11.12
N GLY A 227 -10.64 -7.40 12.20
CA GLY A 227 -9.24 -7.00 12.27
C GLY A 227 -8.52 -7.62 13.46
N VAL A 228 -7.24 -7.89 13.29
CA VAL A 228 -6.36 -8.43 14.33
C VAL A 228 -5.11 -7.58 14.44
N CYS A 229 -4.75 -7.22 15.67
CA CYS A 229 -3.49 -6.56 15.97
C CYS A 229 -2.49 -7.56 16.54
N GLY A 230 -1.30 -7.60 15.98
CA GLY A 230 -0.21 -8.42 16.47
C GLY A 230 0.32 -7.96 17.84
N PRO A 231 1.27 -8.69 18.44
CA PRO A 231 1.93 -8.29 19.68
C PRO A 231 2.59 -6.90 19.58
N LYS A 232 2.67 -6.20 20.71
CA LYS A 232 3.21 -4.82 20.77
C LYS A 232 4.66 -4.72 20.30
N ASN A 233 5.46 -5.75 20.47
CA ASN A 233 6.84 -5.81 20.02
C ASN A 233 7.00 -6.13 18.52
N ASN A 234 5.93 -6.47 17.80
CA ASN A 234 5.92 -6.63 16.35
C ASN A 234 5.89 -5.25 15.68
N ILE A 235 7.04 -4.61 15.62
CA ILE A 235 7.19 -3.35 14.88
C ILE A 235 7.18 -3.68 13.39
N ILE A 236 6.26 -3.10 12.68
CA ILE A 236 6.08 -3.29 11.23
C ILE A 236 6.67 -2.11 10.46
N SER A 237 6.29 -0.90 10.83
CA SER A 237 6.80 0.31 10.16
C SER A 237 7.50 1.23 11.12
N ILE A 238 8.41 2.02 10.57
CA ILE A 238 9.14 3.08 11.26
C ILE A 238 8.90 4.35 10.47
N LYS A 239 8.44 5.40 11.16
CA LYS A 239 8.38 6.74 10.59
C LYS A 239 9.51 7.57 11.20
N PRO A 240 10.58 7.87 10.43
CA PRO A 240 11.66 8.74 10.88
C PRO A 240 11.16 10.15 11.26
N GLU A 241 11.92 10.86 12.09
CA GLU A 241 11.64 12.26 12.43
C GLU A 241 11.94 13.13 11.20
N GLY A 242 10.99 14.00 10.83
CA GLY A 242 11.14 14.95 9.73
C GLY A 242 10.53 14.50 8.39
N GLY A 243 9.86 13.33 8.33
CA GLY A 243 9.08 12.91 7.16
C GLY A 243 7.61 13.33 7.27
#